data_86e49d225c4b03e6640e84b3ed1af5bc
#
_entry.id   86e49d225c4b03e6640e84b3ed1af5bc
#
_cell.length_a   1.000
_cell.length_b   1.000
_cell.length_c   1.000
_cell.angle_alpha   90.00
_cell.angle_beta   90.00
_cell.angle_gamma   90.00
#
_symmetry.space_group_name_H-M   'P 1'
#
loop_
_entity.id
_entity.type
_entity.pdbx_description
1 polymer ?
#
loop_
_entity_poly.entity_id
_entity_poly.type
_entity_poly.pdbx_seq_one_letter_code
_entity_poly.pdbx_strand_id
1 'polypeptide(L)'
;VLDCTRRHPLTLYLVDNASPDGSGQRLTRAAADGTLRTAPGQQVQVLCRTQNGGFGTGHNMVLSLLHSRVHFILNPDIQLTADTLSDLADWMVQHPGVVMARPALTFPDGQPQRLPLRRCNVRAMVYRQLPCLKFWAKYNERYLMADRDLTQPTEIEFCTGSFSAVDTAVFKEISGFDEGYFMYVEDADLTQKMRTKGKAYLVPQYTAIHAWHRAAHRSLKPFLWQLRSLLRYFFKWGFAW
;
A
#
# COMPACT_ATOMS: atom_id res chain seq x y z
N VAL A 1 5.43 -9.45 -10.96
CA VAL A 1 4.14 -10.03 -10.51
C VAL A 1 3.81 -11.27 -11.34
N LEU A 2 3.61 -11.13 -12.65
CA LEU A 2 3.18 -12.24 -13.52
C LEU A 2 4.11 -13.46 -13.48
N ASP A 3 5.42 -13.25 -13.41
CA ASP A 3 6.40 -14.34 -13.39
C ASP A 3 6.44 -15.11 -12.06
N CYS A 4 6.13 -14.42 -10.95
CA CYS A 4 6.24 -14.98 -9.61
C CYS A 4 4.93 -15.54 -9.06
N THR A 5 3.76 -15.09 -9.56
CA THR A 5 2.46 -15.52 -9.03
C THR A 5 1.86 -16.61 -9.90
N ARG A 6 1.95 -17.87 -9.46
CA ARG A 6 1.63 -19.04 -10.28
C ARG A 6 0.57 -19.97 -9.66
N ARG A 7 0.37 -19.94 -8.34
CA ARG A 7 -0.49 -20.92 -7.65
C ARG A 7 -1.97 -20.60 -7.75
N HIS A 8 -2.31 -19.32 -7.89
CA HIS A 8 -3.70 -18.87 -7.95
C HIS A 8 -3.99 -18.11 -9.23
N PRO A 9 -5.24 -18.16 -9.74
CA PRO A 9 -5.66 -17.25 -10.80
C PRO A 9 -5.43 -15.80 -10.40
N LEU A 10 -4.93 -14.99 -11.34
CA LEU A 10 -4.54 -13.61 -11.11
C LEU A 10 -5.12 -12.69 -12.18
N THR A 11 -5.76 -11.61 -11.77
CA THR A 11 -6.05 -10.46 -12.64
C THR A 11 -5.17 -9.29 -12.19
N LEU A 12 -4.25 -8.87 -13.06
CA LEU A 12 -3.39 -7.70 -12.85
C LEU A 12 -4.04 -6.47 -13.49
N TYR A 13 -4.45 -5.52 -12.67
CA TYR A 13 -4.92 -4.21 -13.13
C TYR A 13 -3.75 -3.22 -13.15
N LEU A 14 -3.44 -2.68 -14.32
CA LEU A 14 -2.47 -1.61 -14.51
C LEU A 14 -3.23 -0.30 -14.70
N VAL A 15 -3.18 0.56 -13.70
CA VAL A 15 -3.92 1.83 -13.71
C VAL A 15 -2.98 2.98 -14.03
N ASP A 16 -3.17 3.62 -15.18
CA ASP A 16 -2.51 4.88 -15.50
C ASP A 16 -3.36 6.06 -15.01
N ASN A 17 -2.85 6.81 -14.05
CA ASN A 17 -3.55 7.92 -13.42
C ASN A 17 -3.33 9.25 -14.15
N ALA A 18 -3.51 9.25 -15.48
CA ALA A 18 -3.27 10.36 -16.41
C ALA A 18 -1.82 10.83 -16.44
N SER A 19 -0.88 9.90 -16.66
CA SER A 19 0.54 10.22 -16.79
C SER A 19 0.81 11.05 -18.05
N PRO A 20 1.52 12.19 -17.94
CA PRO A 20 1.75 13.09 -19.08
C PRO A 20 2.82 12.59 -20.07
N ASP A 21 3.54 11.52 -19.71
CA ASP A 21 4.70 10.99 -20.46
C ASP A 21 4.34 9.88 -21.48
N GLY A 22 3.05 9.61 -21.71
CA GLY A 22 2.58 8.54 -22.59
C GLY A 22 2.64 7.13 -21.99
N SER A 23 2.79 7.00 -20.68
CA SER A 23 2.80 5.68 -19.99
C SER A 23 1.53 4.88 -20.26
N GLY A 24 0.36 5.52 -20.22
CA GLY A 24 -0.92 4.85 -20.48
C GLY A 24 -0.97 4.18 -21.85
N GLN A 25 -0.53 4.88 -22.90
CA GLN A 25 -0.48 4.32 -24.26
C GLN A 25 0.53 3.18 -24.38
N ARG A 26 1.70 3.30 -23.73
CA ARG A 26 2.70 2.21 -23.70
C ARG A 26 2.17 0.96 -23.01
N LEU A 27 1.50 1.11 -21.86
CA LEU A 27 0.89 -0.01 -21.13
C LEU A 27 -0.22 -0.68 -21.96
N THR A 28 -1.10 0.11 -22.58
CA THR A 28 -2.17 -0.42 -23.43
C THR A 28 -1.60 -1.21 -24.61
N ARG A 29 -0.56 -0.69 -25.26
CA ARG A 29 0.11 -1.39 -26.37
C ARG A 29 0.76 -2.69 -25.87
N ALA A 30 1.50 -2.66 -24.76
CA ALA A 30 2.18 -3.82 -24.21
C ALA A 30 1.21 -4.94 -23.78
N ALA A 31 0.00 -4.56 -23.34
CA ALA A 31 -1.06 -5.53 -23.05
C ALA A 31 -1.66 -6.16 -24.32
N ALA A 32 -1.76 -5.37 -25.42
CA ALA A 32 -2.35 -5.81 -26.68
C ALA A 32 -1.40 -6.67 -27.55
N ASP A 33 -0.10 -6.36 -27.54
CA ASP A 33 0.91 -6.99 -28.43
C ASP A 33 1.60 -8.24 -27.82
N GLY A 34 1.17 -8.66 -26.62
CA GLY A 34 1.73 -9.81 -25.92
C GLY A 34 3.08 -9.59 -25.24
N THR A 35 3.54 -8.33 -25.17
CA THR A 35 4.76 -7.96 -24.41
C THR A 35 4.60 -8.34 -22.93
N LEU A 36 3.40 -8.16 -22.34
CA LEU A 36 3.05 -8.62 -21.01
C LEU A 36 2.66 -10.10 -21.08
N ARG A 37 3.63 -10.99 -20.92
CA ARG A 37 3.42 -12.43 -20.99
C ARG A 37 2.60 -12.93 -19.80
N THR A 38 1.47 -13.57 -20.07
CA THR A 38 0.61 -14.20 -19.06
C THR A 38 0.72 -15.72 -19.14
N ALA A 39 0.63 -16.38 -17.99
CA ALA A 39 0.47 -17.81 -17.88
C ALA A 39 -1.03 -18.20 -17.86
N PRO A 40 -1.39 -19.48 -18.04
CA PRO A 40 -2.76 -19.92 -17.84
C PRO A 40 -3.32 -19.48 -16.47
N GLY A 41 -4.53 -18.92 -16.46
CA GLY A 41 -5.15 -18.37 -15.25
C GLY A 41 -4.75 -16.93 -14.89
N GLN A 42 -3.87 -16.31 -15.68
CA GLN A 42 -3.49 -14.91 -15.50
C GLN A 42 -4.15 -14.01 -16.55
N GLN A 43 -4.57 -12.83 -16.13
CA GLN A 43 -5.13 -11.79 -16.99
C GLN A 43 -4.50 -10.44 -16.66
N VAL A 44 -4.34 -9.59 -17.68
CA VAL A 44 -3.89 -8.20 -17.52
C VAL A 44 -4.96 -7.26 -18.09
N GLN A 45 -5.32 -6.25 -17.33
CA GLN A 45 -6.22 -5.19 -17.75
C GLN A 45 -5.57 -3.84 -17.53
N VAL A 46 -5.57 -2.98 -18.55
CA VAL A 46 -5.04 -1.62 -18.48
C VAL A 46 -6.19 -0.64 -18.43
N LEU A 47 -6.16 0.22 -17.44
CA LEU A 47 -7.17 1.26 -17.21
C LEU A 47 -6.48 2.63 -17.21
N CYS A 48 -6.90 3.52 -18.12
CA CYS A 48 -6.33 4.86 -18.23
C CYS A 48 -7.36 5.90 -17.78
N ARG A 49 -6.93 6.78 -16.87
CA ARG A 49 -7.74 7.93 -16.44
C ARG A 49 -7.47 9.12 -17.36
N THR A 50 -8.44 10.02 -17.43
CA THR A 50 -8.31 11.31 -18.13
C THR A 50 -7.77 12.43 -17.23
N GLN A 51 -7.83 12.22 -15.90
CA GLN A 51 -7.35 13.19 -14.91
C GLN A 51 -6.71 12.45 -13.73
N ASN A 52 -5.63 13.03 -13.19
CA ASN A 52 -4.99 12.53 -11.99
C ASN A 52 -5.81 12.90 -10.76
N GLY A 53 -6.50 11.94 -10.18
CA GLY A 53 -7.30 12.10 -8.96
C GLY A 53 -6.56 11.78 -7.67
N GLY A 54 -5.26 11.46 -7.73
CA GLY A 54 -4.47 10.99 -6.59
C GLY A 54 -4.41 9.45 -6.49
N PHE A 55 -3.61 8.97 -5.54
CA PHE A 55 -3.30 7.55 -5.38
C PHE A 55 -4.56 6.70 -5.14
N GLY A 56 -5.34 7.06 -4.12
CA GLY A 56 -6.54 6.31 -3.74
C GLY A 56 -7.59 6.26 -4.84
N THR A 57 -7.80 7.37 -5.55
CA THR A 57 -8.76 7.42 -6.67
C THR A 57 -8.32 6.51 -7.83
N GLY A 58 -7.00 6.40 -8.08
CA GLY A 58 -6.46 5.44 -9.05
C GLY A 58 -6.82 3.99 -8.68
N HIS A 59 -6.60 3.60 -7.44
CA HIS A 59 -6.94 2.27 -6.94
C HIS A 59 -8.45 2.00 -6.92
N ASN A 60 -9.27 2.99 -6.63
CA ASN A 60 -10.74 2.82 -6.60
C ASN A 60 -11.35 2.53 -7.98
N MET A 61 -10.65 2.82 -9.09
CA MET A 61 -11.15 2.48 -10.43
C MET A 61 -11.49 0.99 -10.60
N VAL A 62 -10.76 0.13 -9.91
CA VAL A 62 -10.97 -1.32 -10.04
C VAL A 62 -12.02 -1.86 -9.05
N LEU A 63 -12.54 -1.04 -8.14
CA LEU A 63 -13.35 -1.50 -7.02
C LEU A 63 -14.58 -2.33 -7.46
N SER A 64 -15.28 -1.90 -8.53
CA SER A 64 -16.42 -2.62 -9.10
C SER A 64 -16.02 -3.88 -9.87
N LEU A 65 -14.77 -3.97 -10.32
CA LEU A 65 -14.24 -5.08 -11.12
C LEU A 65 -13.65 -6.20 -10.26
N LEU A 66 -13.50 -5.99 -8.95
CA LEU A 66 -12.89 -6.97 -8.06
C LEU A 66 -13.85 -8.13 -7.76
N HIS A 67 -13.40 -9.35 -8.02
CA HIS A 67 -14.12 -10.59 -7.73
C HIS A 67 -13.28 -11.60 -6.92
N SER A 68 -11.97 -11.33 -6.74
CA SER A 68 -11.06 -12.17 -5.96
C SER A 68 -11.41 -12.17 -4.48
N ARG A 69 -10.97 -13.19 -3.75
CA ARG A 69 -11.06 -13.22 -2.28
C ARG A 69 -10.13 -12.18 -1.63
N VAL A 70 -8.92 -12.04 -2.17
CA VAL A 70 -7.90 -11.10 -1.70
C VAL A 70 -7.53 -10.17 -2.87
N HIS A 71 -7.48 -8.88 -2.61
CA HIS A 71 -7.00 -7.86 -3.53
C HIS A 71 -5.68 -7.30 -3.02
N PHE A 72 -4.75 -7.03 -3.95
CA PHE A 72 -3.43 -6.47 -3.64
C PHE A 72 -3.31 -5.04 -4.15
N ILE A 73 -2.89 -4.15 -3.27
CA ILE A 73 -2.50 -2.77 -3.57
C ILE A 73 -0.99 -2.79 -3.68
N LEU A 74 -0.46 -2.48 -4.87
CA LEU A 74 0.97 -2.58 -5.17
C LEU A 74 1.46 -1.31 -5.86
N ASN A 75 2.59 -0.79 -5.39
CA ASN A 75 3.34 0.21 -6.13
C ASN A 75 4.05 -0.41 -7.35
N PRO A 76 4.27 0.35 -8.42
CA PRO A 76 4.93 -0.16 -9.64
C PRO A 76 6.43 -0.48 -9.45
N ASP A 77 7.05 -0.05 -8.36
CA ASP A 77 8.45 -0.32 -7.99
C ASP A 77 8.60 -1.47 -6.97
N ILE A 78 7.56 -2.29 -6.80
CA ILE A 78 7.63 -3.56 -6.05
C ILE A 78 8.17 -4.66 -6.96
N GLN A 79 9.18 -5.38 -6.48
CA GLN A 79 9.72 -6.58 -7.11
C GLN A 79 9.47 -7.81 -6.22
N LEU A 80 8.97 -8.86 -6.83
CA LEU A 80 8.77 -10.16 -6.19
C LEU A 80 9.87 -11.12 -6.59
N THR A 81 10.44 -11.83 -5.65
CA THR A 81 11.45 -12.87 -5.86
C THR A 81 10.90 -14.27 -5.60
N ALA A 82 9.68 -14.35 -5.05
CA ALA A 82 8.94 -15.57 -4.75
C ALA A 82 7.44 -15.33 -4.99
N ASP A 83 6.60 -16.35 -4.82
CA ASP A 83 5.15 -16.24 -4.97
C ASP A 83 4.49 -15.62 -3.71
N THR A 84 5.00 -14.47 -3.31
CA THR A 84 4.56 -13.74 -2.11
C THR A 84 3.07 -13.40 -2.12
N LEU A 85 2.48 -13.18 -3.31
CA LEU A 85 1.05 -12.86 -3.40
C LEU A 85 0.20 -14.07 -3.02
N SER A 86 0.50 -15.24 -3.59
CA SER A 86 -0.22 -16.48 -3.25
C SER A 86 -0.03 -16.85 -1.78
N ASP A 87 1.21 -16.75 -1.28
CA ASP A 87 1.52 -17.05 0.13
C ASP A 87 0.74 -16.17 1.09
N LEU A 88 0.71 -14.86 0.84
CA LEU A 88 0.01 -13.91 1.70
C LEU A 88 -1.51 -14.05 1.61
N ALA A 89 -2.03 -14.38 0.41
CA ALA A 89 -3.45 -14.65 0.21
C ALA A 89 -3.89 -15.90 0.99
N ASP A 90 -3.12 -17.00 0.88
CA ASP A 90 -3.38 -18.24 1.61
C ASP A 90 -3.33 -18.01 3.12
N TRP A 91 -2.33 -17.25 3.58
CA TRP A 91 -2.22 -16.91 4.99
C TRP A 91 -3.44 -16.12 5.49
N MET A 92 -3.93 -15.12 4.74
CA MET A 92 -5.12 -14.37 5.12
C MET A 92 -6.37 -15.25 5.18
N VAL A 93 -6.54 -16.17 4.21
CA VAL A 93 -7.67 -17.12 4.18
C VAL A 93 -7.64 -18.06 5.39
N GLN A 94 -6.45 -18.49 5.84
CA GLN A 94 -6.27 -19.36 7.00
C GLN A 94 -6.43 -18.62 8.33
N HIS A 95 -6.48 -17.28 8.35
CA HIS A 95 -6.62 -16.46 9.55
C HIS A 95 -7.91 -15.62 9.52
N PRO A 96 -9.08 -16.21 9.78
CA PRO A 96 -10.34 -15.49 9.80
C PRO A 96 -10.32 -14.26 10.71
N GLY A 97 -10.89 -13.15 10.24
CA GLY A 97 -10.86 -11.88 10.95
C GLY A 97 -9.66 -10.97 10.59
N VAL A 98 -8.69 -11.48 9.84
CA VAL A 98 -7.68 -10.64 9.19
C VAL A 98 -8.27 -10.06 7.93
N VAL A 99 -8.35 -8.74 7.86
CA VAL A 99 -8.91 -8.01 6.71
C VAL A 99 -7.83 -7.28 5.90
N MET A 100 -6.64 -7.12 6.48
CA MET A 100 -5.52 -6.47 5.81
C MET A 100 -4.20 -7.09 6.27
N ALA A 101 -3.26 -7.29 5.35
CA ALA A 101 -1.94 -7.80 5.67
C ALA A 101 -0.86 -7.19 4.75
N ARG A 102 0.39 -7.19 5.22
CA ARG A 102 1.53 -6.80 4.40
C ARG A 102 2.73 -7.71 4.68
N PRO A 103 3.59 -7.95 3.69
CA PRO A 103 4.87 -8.62 3.90
C PRO A 103 5.90 -7.68 4.52
N ALA A 104 7.06 -8.21 4.91
CA ALA A 104 8.23 -7.38 5.14
C ALA A 104 8.77 -6.84 3.81
N LEU A 105 9.22 -5.59 3.82
CA LEU A 105 9.83 -4.96 2.64
C LEU A 105 11.31 -4.72 2.86
N THR A 106 12.09 -4.96 1.81
CA THR A 106 13.52 -4.68 1.77
C THR A 106 13.85 -3.67 0.68
N PHE A 107 14.99 -3.02 0.80
CA PHE A 107 15.61 -2.30 -0.30
C PHE A 107 16.26 -3.27 -1.29
N PRO A 108 16.64 -2.84 -2.52
CA PRO A 108 17.34 -3.69 -3.47
C PRO A 108 18.68 -4.25 -2.97
N ASP A 109 19.30 -3.60 -1.99
CA ASP A 109 20.53 -4.06 -1.32
C ASP A 109 20.27 -5.10 -0.20
N GLY A 110 19.02 -5.51 0.00
CA GLY A 110 18.60 -6.48 1.01
C GLY A 110 18.37 -5.89 2.40
N GLN A 111 18.65 -4.60 2.62
CA GLN A 111 18.40 -3.98 3.93
C GLN A 111 16.89 -3.88 4.21
N PRO A 112 16.43 -4.17 5.45
CA PRO A 112 15.01 -4.08 5.79
C PRO A 112 14.52 -2.63 5.79
N GLN A 113 13.32 -2.42 5.25
CA GLN A 113 12.66 -1.12 5.32
C GLN A 113 11.92 -0.97 6.65
N ARG A 114 12.39 -0.04 7.47
CA ARG A 114 11.72 0.33 8.73
C ARG A 114 10.54 1.24 8.42
N LEU A 115 9.38 0.63 8.22
CA LEU A 115 8.14 1.31 7.87
C LEU A 115 7.24 1.47 9.10
N PRO A 116 6.37 2.50 9.13
CA PRO A 116 5.37 2.65 10.18
C PRO A 116 4.48 1.42 10.31
N LEU A 117 4.16 1.06 11.56
CA LEU A 117 3.31 -0.08 11.90
C LEU A 117 2.20 0.29 12.89
N ARG A 118 2.34 1.40 13.61
CA ARG A 118 1.28 1.96 14.48
C ARG A 118 0.56 3.12 13.80
N ARG A 119 -0.58 3.46 14.36
CA ARG A 119 -1.39 4.60 13.95
C ARG A 119 -0.57 5.90 13.97
N CYS A 120 -0.83 6.79 13.01
CA CYS A 120 -0.22 8.11 12.98
C CYS A 120 -0.47 8.87 14.28
N ASN A 121 0.59 9.44 14.86
CA ASN A 121 0.51 10.34 16.00
C ASN A 121 1.25 11.65 15.72
N VAL A 122 0.78 12.72 16.33
CA VAL A 122 1.28 14.08 16.04
C VAL A 122 2.78 14.19 16.30
N ARG A 123 3.27 13.66 17.45
CA ARG A 123 4.69 13.79 17.84
C ARG A 123 5.63 13.06 16.88
N ALA A 124 5.26 11.85 16.44
CA ALA A 124 6.04 11.14 15.43
C ALA A 124 6.04 11.88 14.09
N MET A 125 4.89 12.41 13.65
CA MET A 125 4.79 13.15 12.39
C MET A 125 5.64 14.43 12.42
N VAL A 126 5.59 15.19 13.51
CA VAL A 126 6.43 16.40 13.68
C VAL A 126 7.91 16.02 13.73
N TYR A 127 8.30 15.00 14.51
CA TYR A 127 9.69 14.55 14.56
C TYR A 127 10.23 14.15 13.17
N ARG A 128 9.43 13.48 12.35
CA ARG A 128 9.83 13.09 10.99
C ARG A 128 10.08 14.27 10.06
N GLN A 129 9.46 15.43 10.32
CA GLN A 129 9.72 16.67 9.58
C GLN A 129 10.85 17.48 10.23
N LEU A 130 10.99 17.43 11.54
CA LEU A 130 11.95 18.19 12.35
C LEU A 130 12.78 17.26 13.25
N PRO A 131 13.74 16.50 12.67
CA PRO A 131 14.55 15.52 13.43
C PRO A 131 15.45 16.15 14.51
N CYS A 132 15.62 17.47 14.49
CA CYS A 132 16.32 18.21 15.54
C CYS A 132 15.63 18.11 16.90
N LEU A 133 14.33 17.82 16.94
CA LEU A 133 13.55 17.61 18.16
C LEU A 133 13.81 16.20 18.75
N LYS A 134 15.06 15.93 19.11
CA LYS A 134 15.54 14.59 19.54
C LYS A 134 14.73 13.99 20.70
N PHE A 135 14.14 14.82 21.57
CA PHE A 135 13.29 14.36 22.66
C PHE A 135 11.99 13.65 22.19
N TRP A 136 11.61 13.83 20.92
CA TRP A 136 10.47 13.14 20.32
C TRP A 136 10.85 11.88 19.54
N ALA A 137 12.12 11.53 19.43
CA ALA A 137 12.62 10.32 18.75
C ALA A 137 11.89 9.04 19.24
N LYS A 138 11.65 8.95 20.57
CA LYS A 138 10.91 7.81 21.17
C LYS A 138 9.52 7.57 20.57
N TYR A 139 8.85 8.62 20.13
CA TYR A 139 7.53 8.51 19.52
C TYR A 139 7.62 7.95 18.09
N ASN A 140 8.70 8.28 17.37
CA ASN A 140 8.98 7.67 16.07
C ASN A 140 9.35 6.20 16.22
N GLU A 141 10.19 5.82 17.20
CA GLU A 141 10.51 4.43 17.47
C GLU A 141 9.24 3.62 17.84
N ARG A 142 8.37 4.20 18.66
CA ARG A 142 7.07 3.61 18.97
C ARG A 142 6.18 3.49 17.72
N TYR A 143 6.17 4.48 16.86
CA TYR A 143 5.42 4.47 15.59
C TYR A 143 5.90 3.36 14.65
N LEU A 144 7.21 3.06 14.67
CA LEU A 144 7.83 1.95 13.94
C LEU A 144 7.70 0.59 14.64
N MET A 145 7.05 0.52 15.82
CA MET A 145 6.98 -0.68 16.68
C MET A 145 8.37 -1.28 17.02
N ALA A 146 9.39 -0.44 17.19
CA ALA A 146 10.73 -0.89 17.56
C ALA A 146 10.81 -1.54 18.95
N ASP A 147 9.74 -1.46 19.73
CA ASP A 147 9.55 -2.09 21.04
C ASP A 147 8.97 -3.52 20.94
N ARG A 148 8.77 -4.06 19.74
CA ARG A 148 8.20 -5.39 19.50
C ARG A 148 9.14 -6.28 18.72
N ASP A 149 9.03 -7.58 18.98
CA ASP A 149 9.59 -8.59 18.10
C ASP A 149 8.73 -8.67 16.82
N LEU A 150 9.31 -8.32 15.68
CA LEU A 150 8.64 -8.32 14.37
C LEU A 150 9.08 -9.51 13.51
N THR A 151 9.68 -10.55 14.10
CA THR A 151 10.07 -11.78 13.39
C THR A 151 8.89 -12.74 13.19
N GLN A 152 7.76 -12.50 13.90
CA GLN A 152 6.54 -13.29 13.82
C GLN A 152 5.36 -12.45 13.32
N PRO A 153 4.30 -13.08 12.78
CA PRO A 153 3.09 -12.37 12.40
C PRO A 153 2.57 -11.51 13.54
N THR A 154 2.50 -10.20 13.30
CA THR A 154 2.24 -9.21 14.35
C THR A 154 1.08 -8.32 13.93
N GLU A 155 0.08 -8.16 14.81
CA GLU A 155 -1.01 -7.21 14.59
C GLU A 155 -0.46 -5.78 14.55
N ILE A 156 -0.85 -5.02 13.52
CA ILE A 156 -0.39 -3.66 13.26
C ILE A 156 -1.57 -2.70 13.07
N GLU A 157 -1.29 -1.42 13.16
CA GLU A 157 -2.29 -0.36 13.02
C GLU A 157 -2.09 0.46 11.73
N PHE A 158 -1.07 0.14 10.95
CA PHE A 158 -0.77 0.82 9.70
C PHE A 158 -0.12 -0.12 8.69
N CYS A 159 -0.76 -0.25 7.53
CA CYS A 159 -0.20 -0.86 6.32
C CYS A 159 0.11 0.23 5.30
N THR A 160 1.33 0.24 4.78
CA THR A 160 1.73 1.20 3.74
C THR A 160 1.08 0.87 2.40
N GLY A 161 0.72 1.89 1.62
CA GLY A 161 0.16 1.75 0.28
C GLY A 161 1.11 1.13 -0.74
N SER A 162 2.40 0.97 -0.41
CA SER A 162 3.37 0.36 -1.34
C SER A 162 3.14 -1.13 -1.58
N PHE A 163 2.73 -1.88 -0.54
CA PHE A 163 2.32 -3.27 -0.65
C PHE A 163 1.34 -3.61 0.46
N SER A 164 0.09 -3.83 0.11
CA SER A 164 -0.94 -4.30 1.05
C SER A 164 -1.83 -5.33 0.37
N ALA A 165 -2.17 -6.40 1.10
CA ALA A 165 -3.23 -7.34 0.77
C ALA A 165 -4.48 -6.97 1.58
N VAL A 166 -5.65 -6.98 0.96
CA VAL A 166 -6.92 -6.66 1.60
C VAL A 166 -7.97 -7.72 1.31
N ASP A 167 -8.84 -8.01 2.28
CA ASP A 167 -10.06 -8.77 2.02
C ASP A 167 -10.94 -7.95 1.07
N THR A 168 -11.23 -8.50 -0.09
CA THR A 168 -11.92 -7.77 -1.15
C THR A 168 -13.34 -7.38 -0.75
N ALA A 169 -14.05 -8.24 -0.01
CA ALA A 169 -15.41 -7.95 0.42
C ALA A 169 -15.43 -6.75 1.38
N VAL A 170 -14.52 -6.75 2.35
CA VAL A 170 -14.36 -5.63 3.29
C VAL A 170 -13.92 -4.36 2.57
N PHE A 171 -12.96 -4.45 1.63
CA PHE A 171 -12.50 -3.30 0.85
C PHE A 171 -13.62 -2.65 0.05
N LYS A 172 -14.50 -3.47 -0.54
CA LYS A 172 -15.72 -2.99 -1.25
C LYS A 172 -16.73 -2.39 -0.27
N GLU A 173 -16.98 -3.04 0.88
CA GLU A 173 -17.93 -2.56 1.90
C GLU A 173 -17.58 -1.16 2.40
N ILE A 174 -16.29 -0.90 2.64
CA ILE A 174 -15.83 0.42 3.08
C ILE A 174 -15.64 1.42 1.94
N SER A 175 -16.01 1.06 0.69
CA SER A 175 -15.85 1.88 -0.52
C SER A 175 -14.39 2.26 -0.80
N GLY A 176 -13.45 1.32 -0.61
CA GLY A 176 -12.03 1.50 -0.91
C GLY A 176 -11.37 2.67 -0.19
N PHE A 177 -10.52 3.40 -0.90
CA PHE A 177 -9.85 4.60 -0.40
C PHE A 177 -10.82 5.78 -0.27
N ASP A 178 -10.52 6.69 0.67
CA ASP A 178 -11.16 8.01 0.74
C ASP A 178 -10.52 8.96 -0.29
N GLU A 179 -11.26 9.29 -1.35
CA GLU A 179 -10.77 10.13 -2.45
C GLU A 179 -10.56 11.61 -2.07
N GLY A 180 -10.89 11.99 -0.85
CA GLY A 180 -10.54 13.31 -0.30
C GLY A 180 -9.05 13.48 -0.01
N TYR A 181 -8.26 12.40 -0.08
CA TYR A 181 -6.79 12.44 -0.05
C TYR A 181 -6.25 12.40 -1.49
N PHE A 182 -5.50 13.43 -1.89
CA PHE A 182 -4.82 13.40 -3.18
C PHE A 182 -3.56 12.54 -3.12
N MET A 183 -2.75 12.73 -2.07
CA MET A 183 -1.49 12.01 -1.85
C MET A 183 -1.09 12.10 -0.38
N TYR A 184 -0.42 11.04 0.12
CA TYR A 184 0.02 10.83 1.50
C TYR A 184 -1.13 10.63 2.50
N VAL A 185 -0.90 9.73 3.46
CA VAL A 185 -1.81 9.40 4.56
C VAL A 185 -3.11 8.67 4.14
N GLU A 186 -3.41 8.56 2.83
CA GLU A 186 -4.54 7.77 2.33
C GLU A 186 -4.45 6.29 2.72
N ASP A 187 -3.23 5.76 2.82
CA ASP A 187 -2.95 4.39 3.26
C ASP A 187 -3.17 4.22 4.77
N ALA A 188 -2.81 5.22 5.57
CA ALA A 188 -3.12 5.24 6.99
C ALA A 188 -4.64 5.32 7.22
N ASP A 189 -5.37 6.14 6.45
CA ASP A 189 -6.83 6.23 6.49
C ASP A 189 -7.48 4.91 6.10
N LEU A 190 -7.04 4.31 4.98
CA LEU A 190 -7.51 3.01 4.54
C LEU A 190 -7.32 1.95 5.62
N THR A 191 -6.14 1.91 6.24
CA THR A 191 -5.87 0.94 7.31
C THR A 191 -6.84 1.11 8.47
N GLN A 192 -7.13 2.34 8.90
CA GLN A 192 -8.11 2.57 9.97
C GLN A 192 -9.53 2.14 9.52
N LYS A 193 -9.95 2.45 8.29
CA LYS A 193 -11.25 1.98 7.74
C LYS A 193 -11.34 0.45 7.76
N MET A 194 -10.32 -0.25 7.25
CA MET A 194 -10.25 -1.72 7.26
C MET A 194 -10.32 -2.27 8.69
N ARG A 195 -9.58 -1.67 9.63
CA ARG A 195 -9.55 -2.08 11.03
C ARG A 195 -10.87 -1.91 11.79
N THR A 196 -11.83 -1.14 11.28
CA THR A 196 -13.20 -1.14 11.84
C THR A 196 -13.94 -2.46 11.58
N LYS A 197 -13.45 -3.28 10.66
CA LYS A 197 -14.06 -4.55 10.23
C LYS A 197 -13.26 -5.79 10.62
N GLY A 198 -12.01 -5.63 11.03
CA GLY A 198 -11.15 -6.75 11.41
C GLY A 198 -9.74 -6.30 11.76
N LYS A 199 -8.77 -7.19 11.65
CA LYS A 199 -7.39 -6.96 12.06
C LYS A 199 -6.48 -6.77 10.86
N ALA A 200 -5.41 -5.97 11.06
CA ALA A 200 -4.32 -5.81 10.10
C ALA A 200 -3.03 -6.44 10.65
N TYR A 201 -2.24 -7.10 9.78
CA TYR A 201 -1.03 -7.82 10.19
C TYR A 201 0.19 -7.49 9.33
N LEU A 202 1.36 -7.42 9.97
CA LEU A 202 2.65 -7.67 9.34
C LEU A 202 2.92 -9.17 9.37
N VAL A 203 3.26 -9.74 8.22
CA VAL A 203 3.55 -11.18 8.04
C VAL A 203 4.98 -11.33 7.52
N PRO A 204 5.99 -11.28 8.42
CA PRO A 204 7.39 -11.05 8.04
C PRO A 204 8.07 -12.22 7.34
N GLN A 205 7.52 -13.44 7.44
CA GLN A 205 8.03 -14.61 6.68
C GLN A 205 7.89 -14.45 5.17
N TYR A 206 7.03 -13.55 4.70
CA TYR A 206 6.90 -13.19 3.29
C TYR A 206 7.56 -11.85 3.05
N THR A 207 8.30 -11.75 1.94
CA THR A 207 9.10 -10.57 1.63
C THR A 207 8.87 -10.08 0.21
N ALA A 208 9.12 -8.79 0.00
CA ALA A 208 9.18 -8.19 -1.33
C ALA A 208 10.23 -7.07 -1.33
N ILE A 209 10.80 -6.79 -2.50
CA ILE A 209 11.74 -5.68 -2.68
C ILE A 209 10.94 -4.45 -3.11
N HIS A 210 11.18 -3.32 -2.46
CA HIS A 210 10.59 -2.04 -2.81
C HIS A 210 11.73 -1.05 -3.12
N ALA A 211 11.86 -0.65 -4.36
CA ALA A 211 12.97 0.21 -4.79
C ALA A 211 12.95 1.59 -4.11
N TRP A 212 11.75 2.04 -3.73
CA TRP A 212 11.50 3.29 -3.01
C TRP A 212 12.27 4.47 -3.60
N HIS A 213 11.95 4.80 -4.83
CA HIS A 213 12.47 6.03 -5.47
C HIS A 213 11.91 7.25 -4.74
N ARG A 214 12.66 7.75 -3.76
CA ARG A 214 12.32 9.02 -3.11
C ARG A 214 12.41 10.13 -4.15
N ALA A 215 11.27 10.55 -4.71
CA ALA A 215 11.20 11.84 -5.38
C ALA A 215 11.66 12.88 -4.37
N ALA A 216 12.73 13.59 -4.73
CA ALA A 216 13.39 14.54 -3.82
C ALA A 216 12.36 15.51 -3.24
N HIS A 217 12.16 15.48 -1.92
CA HIS A 217 11.26 16.35 -1.15
C HIS A 217 11.74 17.83 -1.15
N ARG A 218 11.89 18.44 -2.31
CA ARG A 218 12.37 19.81 -2.46
C ARG A 218 11.32 20.81 -2.97
N SER A 219 10.07 20.39 -3.13
CA SER A 219 9.01 21.31 -3.55
C SER A 219 7.96 21.53 -2.47
N LEU A 220 7.42 22.73 -2.37
CA LEU A 220 6.37 23.11 -1.40
C LEU A 220 5.05 22.36 -1.65
N LYS A 221 4.75 21.97 -2.89
CA LYS A 221 3.51 21.26 -3.23
C LYS A 221 3.31 19.93 -2.47
N PRO A 222 4.26 18.97 -2.48
CA PRO A 222 4.13 17.71 -1.71
C PRO A 222 3.98 17.95 -0.20
N PHE A 223 4.67 18.93 0.34
CA PHE A 223 4.55 19.30 1.76
C PHE A 223 3.12 19.79 2.10
N LEU A 224 2.54 20.65 1.28
CA LEU A 224 1.17 21.14 1.48
C LEU A 224 0.14 20.00 1.33
N TRP A 225 0.32 19.09 0.38
CA TRP A 225 -0.52 17.90 0.28
C TRP A 225 -0.43 17.03 1.53
N GLN A 226 0.78 16.77 2.02
CA GLN A 226 0.99 15.98 3.24
C GLN A 226 0.34 16.65 4.47
N LEU A 227 0.51 17.95 4.61
CA LEU A 227 -0.09 18.71 5.73
C LEU A 227 -1.62 18.63 5.67
N ARG A 228 -2.22 18.89 4.49
CA ARG A 228 -3.67 18.78 4.30
C ARG A 228 -4.18 17.38 4.61
N SER A 229 -3.47 16.36 4.15
CA SER A 229 -3.83 14.96 4.38
C SER A 229 -3.72 14.59 5.86
N LEU A 230 -2.67 15.02 6.57
CA LEU A 230 -2.54 14.82 8.00
C LEU A 230 -3.66 15.51 8.79
N LEU A 231 -4.00 16.75 8.46
CA LEU A 231 -5.12 17.45 9.11
C LEU A 231 -6.43 16.69 8.89
N ARG A 232 -6.75 16.29 7.63
CA ARG A 232 -7.93 15.47 7.33
C ARG A 232 -7.96 14.19 8.16
N TYR A 233 -6.83 13.48 8.25
CA TYR A 233 -6.70 12.24 9.02
C TYR A 233 -6.98 12.47 10.51
N PHE A 234 -6.36 13.48 11.12
CA PHE A 234 -6.53 13.76 12.55
C PHE A 234 -7.94 14.27 12.88
N PHE A 235 -8.57 15.06 12.02
CA PHE A 235 -9.96 15.43 12.21
C PHE A 235 -10.93 14.25 12.09
N LYS A 236 -10.63 13.29 11.22
CA LYS A 236 -11.46 12.08 11.03
C LYS A 236 -11.28 11.05 12.14
N TRP A 237 -10.03 10.82 12.56
CA TRP A 237 -9.68 9.71 13.45
C TRP A 237 -9.26 10.16 14.86
N GLY A 238 -9.23 11.44 15.13
CA GLY A 238 -8.77 12.04 16.39
C GLY A 238 -7.26 12.21 16.46
N PHE A 239 -6.84 13.19 17.26
CA PHE A 239 -5.43 13.52 17.48
C PHE A 239 -4.83 12.54 18.48
N ALA A 240 -3.97 11.63 18.02
CA ALA A 240 -3.14 10.80 18.89
C ALA A 240 -1.83 11.55 19.21
N TRP A 241 -1.44 11.61 20.48
CA TRP A 241 -0.25 12.34 20.98
C TRP A 241 0.89 11.40 21.40
#